data_aa4c39f6be959c8190e637da37993a5d
#
_entry.id   aa4c39f6be959c8190e637da37993a5d
#
_cell.length_a   1.000
_cell.length_b   1.000
_cell.length_c   1.000
_cell.angle_alpha   90.00
_cell.angle_beta   90.00
_cell.angle_gamma   90.00
#
_symmetry.space_group_name_H-M   'P 1'
#
loop_
_entity.id
_entity.type
_entity.pdbx_description
1 polymer ?
#
loop_
_entity_poly.entity_id
_entity_poly.type
_entity_poly.pdbx_seq_one_letter_code
_entity_poly.pdbx_strand_id
1 'polypeptide(L)'
;MSKSGYSRAPHVTVGRILGSLNGSFLERNQCYFGGGTRIVLALNEYRESADLDFLCSSREGYRNLRSTINSRSLGRIAAGKIELARQVVADRYGIRTFIEVDQQKIKFEIVNEGRIDVSGGARSELRVPCLDEISCCAEKFLANADRCNDESFLSRDAIDLAYMLEGWGMANFLGGGRLAHAAYGDAVETCAREAARKLIERKDYFRKCVDSLRVTKTATLIAGLKRIAARGWSCKLPPR
;
A
#
# COMPACT_ATOMS: atom_id res chain seq x y z
N MET A 1 26.03 2.05 -9.31
CA MET A 1 24.64 2.39 -9.64
C MET A 1 23.87 1.08 -9.80
N SER A 2 23.11 0.66 -8.81
CA SER A 2 22.26 -0.54 -8.91
C SER A 2 21.16 -0.25 -9.93
N LYS A 3 21.11 -0.99 -11.02
CA LYS A 3 19.96 -0.98 -11.94
C LYS A 3 18.77 -1.45 -11.11
N SER A 4 17.83 -0.54 -10.80
CA SER A 4 16.51 -0.96 -10.33
C SER A 4 15.94 -1.87 -11.40
N GLY A 5 15.67 -3.14 -11.06
CA GLY A 5 15.16 -4.13 -12.00
C GLY A 5 13.71 -3.90 -12.43
N TYR A 6 13.18 -2.67 -12.25
CA TYR A 6 11.82 -2.31 -12.61
C TYR A 6 11.71 -1.96 -14.09
N SER A 7 10.64 -2.42 -14.73
CA SER A 7 10.36 -2.24 -16.15
C SER A 7 9.57 -0.96 -16.45
N ARG A 8 8.75 -0.50 -15.51
CA ARG A 8 7.92 0.70 -15.69
C ARG A 8 8.66 1.95 -15.23
N ALA A 9 8.68 2.99 -16.07
CA ALA A 9 9.35 4.26 -15.76
C ALA A 9 8.92 4.88 -14.40
N PRO A 10 7.62 4.93 -14.03
CA PRO A 10 7.22 5.43 -12.71
C PRO A 10 7.82 4.61 -11.55
N HIS A 11 7.95 3.29 -11.70
CA HIS A 11 8.53 2.43 -10.66
C HIS A 11 10.04 2.60 -10.54
N VAL A 12 10.74 2.88 -11.65
CA VAL A 12 12.17 3.25 -11.62
C VAL A 12 12.35 4.55 -10.82
N THR A 13 11.50 5.56 -11.05
CA THR A 13 11.52 6.83 -10.31
C THR A 13 11.25 6.60 -8.82
N VAL A 14 10.27 5.79 -8.47
CA VAL A 14 9.98 5.37 -7.09
C VAL A 14 11.21 4.74 -6.44
N GLY A 15 11.87 3.78 -7.12
CA GLY A 15 13.07 3.13 -6.61
C GLY A 15 14.22 4.11 -6.33
N ARG A 16 14.39 5.15 -7.15
CA ARG A 16 15.37 6.23 -6.93
C ARG A 16 15.04 7.05 -5.69
N ILE A 17 13.77 7.42 -5.50
CA ILE A 17 13.34 8.18 -4.33
C ILE A 17 13.51 7.35 -3.05
N LEU A 18 13.08 6.08 -3.06
CA LEU A 18 13.27 5.18 -1.91
C LEU A 18 14.75 5.09 -1.52
N GLY A 19 15.66 5.03 -2.50
CA GLY A 19 17.10 5.03 -2.27
C GLY A 19 17.67 6.33 -1.69
N SER A 20 16.93 7.45 -1.75
CA SER A 20 17.30 8.74 -1.16
C SER A 20 16.72 8.96 0.26
N LEU A 21 15.92 8.02 0.75
CA LEU A 21 15.39 8.06 2.11
C LEU A 21 16.33 7.40 3.13
N ASN A 22 16.21 7.82 4.37
CA ASN A 22 16.98 7.27 5.49
C ASN A 22 16.29 6.02 6.06
N GLY A 23 16.55 4.87 5.45
CA GLY A 23 15.93 3.59 5.84
C GLY A 23 16.14 3.25 7.32
N SER A 24 17.35 3.43 7.86
CA SER A 24 17.62 3.14 9.27
C SER A 24 16.87 4.08 10.23
N PHE A 25 16.63 5.33 9.84
CA PHE A 25 15.83 6.25 10.65
C PHE A 25 14.35 5.86 10.60
N LEU A 26 13.82 5.49 9.44
CA LEU A 26 12.47 4.97 9.27
C LEU A 26 12.26 3.69 10.09
N GLU A 27 13.19 2.75 10.04
CA GLU A 27 13.10 1.46 10.74
C GLU A 27 13.08 1.63 12.27
N ARG A 28 13.98 2.45 12.82
CA ARG A 28 13.99 2.76 14.26
C ARG A 28 12.71 3.41 14.76
N ASN A 29 11.95 4.05 13.87
CA ASN A 29 10.67 4.67 14.19
C ASN A 29 9.47 3.83 13.76
N GLN A 30 9.69 2.56 13.40
CA GLN A 30 8.63 1.62 12.98
C GLN A 30 7.73 2.21 11.88
N CYS A 31 8.37 2.87 10.92
CA CYS A 31 7.72 3.51 9.78
C CYS A 31 8.05 2.73 8.52
N TYR A 32 7.06 2.07 7.95
CA TYR A 32 7.23 1.08 6.91
C TYR A 32 6.62 1.54 5.59
N PHE A 33 7.34 1.34 4.49
CA PHE A 33 6.83 1.55 3.14
C PHE A 33 5.71 0.56 2.86
N GLY A 34 4.54 1.06 2.49
CA GLY A 34 3.32 0.30 2.27
C GLY A 34 2.56 0.75 1.03
N GLY A 35 1.25 0.72 1.14
CA GLY A 35 0.36 1.16 0.08
C GLY A 35 0.40 0.30 -1.19
N GLY A 36 -0.27 0.79 -2.23
CA GLY A 36 -0.36 0.07 -3.51
C GLY A 36 0.99 -0.14 -4.18
N THR A 37 1.87 0.85 -4.11
CA THR A 37 3.18 0.81 -4.78
C THR A 37 4.08 -0.27 -4.18
N ARG A 38 4.12 -0.43 -2.85
CA ARG A 38 4.87 -1.53 -2.19
C ARG A 38 4.41 -2.90 -2.70
N ILE A 39 3.09 -3.10 -2.83
CA ILE A 39 2.50 -4.37 -3.28
C ILE A 39 2.84 -4.64 -4.74
N VAL A 40 2.67 -3.64 -5.58
CA VAL A 40 2.94 -3.72 -7.02
C VAL A 40 4.41 -4.06 -7.29
N LEU A 41 5.35 -3.41 -6.58
CA LEU A 41 6.79 -3.68 -6.73
C LEU A 41 7.15 -5.11 -6.29
N ALA A 42 6.47 -5.64 -5.26
CA ALA A 42 6.72 -7.02 -4.80
C ALA A 42 6.10 -8.10 -5.70
N LEU A 43 5.04 -7.78 -6.45
CA LEU A 43 4.26 -8.72 -7.24
C LEU A 43 4.39 -8.49 -8.76
N ASN A 44 5.62 -8.22 -9.20
CA ASN A 44 5.99 -8.14 -10.62
C ASN A 44 5.26 -7.03 -11.41
N GLU A 45 5.07 -5.86 -10.80
CA GLU A 45 4.56 -4.66 -11.48
C GLU A 45 3.22 -4.90 -12.22
N TYR A 46 2.30 -5.67 -11.62
CA TYR A 46 1.05 -6.08 -12.27
C TYR A 46 0.12 -4.93 -12.65
N ARG A 47 0.30 -3.73 -12.09
CA ARG A 47 -0.36 -2.48 -12.47
C ARG A 47 0.57 -1.28 -12.28
N GLU A 48 0.15 -0.11 -12.71
CA GLU A 48 0.86 1.12 -12.40
C GLU A 48 0.48 1.66 -11.01
N SER A 49 1.49 2.08 -10.25
CA SER A 49 1.34 2.77 -8.96
C SER A 49 2.65 3.48 -8.61
N ALA A 50 2.59 4.76 -8.27
CA ALA A 50 3.80 5.56 -8.05
C ALA A 50 3.77 6.37 -6.74
N ASP A 51 2.70 6.32 -5.95
CA ASP A 51 2.63 6.99 -4.66
C ASP A 51 3.57 6.32 -3.66
N LEU A 52 4.20 7.14 -2.82
CA LEU A 52 5.07 6.70 -1.74
C LEU A 52 4.31 6.80 -0.42
N ASP A 53 3.61 5.73 -0.07
CA ASP A 53 2.84 5.64 1.15
C ASP A 53 3.64 4.88 2.21
N PHE A 54 3.86 5.51 3.36
CA PHE A 54 4.44 4.90 4.55
C PHE A 54 3.42 4.86 5.65
N LEU A 55 3.51 3.87 6.53
CA LEU A 55 2.63 3.71 7.69
C LEU A 55 3.45 3.58 8.96
N CYS A 56 2.99 4.25 10.01
CA CYS A 56 3.62 4.23 11.32
C CYS A 56 2.50 4.10 12.37
N SER A 57 2.40 2.94 13.03
CA SER A 57 1.46 2.72 14.14
C SER A 57 2.08 3.05 15.50
N SER A 58 3.41 3.22 15.58
CA SER A 58 4.10 3.66 16.78
C SER A 58 3.85 5.14 17.04
N ARG A 59 3.15 5.46 18.12
CA ARG A 59 2.90 6.85 18.54
C ARG A 59 4.20 7.62 18.81
N GLU A 60 5.19 6.98 19.42
CA GLU A 60 6.51 7.56 19.67
C GLU A 60 7.29 7.71 18.36
N GLY A 61 7.29 6.68 17.52
CA GLY A 61 7.92 6.72 16.21
C GLY A 61 7.40 7.87 15.36
N TYR A 62 6.07 8.00 15.26
CA TYR A 62 5.44 9.08 14.51
C TYR A 62 5.83 10.48 15.07
N ARG A 63 5.83 10.66 16.41
CA ARG A 63 6.26 11.91 17.04
C ARG A 63 7.72 12.23 16.70
N ASN A 64 8.61 11.24 16.74
CA ASN A 64 10.03 11.40 16.40
C ASN A 64 10.23 11.77 14.92
N LEU A 65 9.50 11.12 14.00
CA LEU A 65 9.52 11.50 12.58
C LEU A 65 9.10 12.96 12.40
N ARG A 66 7.96 13.33 12.97
CA ARG A 66 7.39 14.66 12.85
C ARG A 66 8.27 15.77 13.45
N SER A 67 9.00 15.49 14.52
CA SER A 67 9.87 16.49 15.18
C SER A 67 11.09 16.90 14.35
N THR A 68 11.44 16.14 13.30
CA THR A 68 12.63 16.42 12.47
C THR A 68 12.32 17.21 11.21
N ILE A 69 11.07 17.40 10.87
CA ILE A 69 10.62 18.03 9.63
C ILE A 69 10.23 19.49 9.82
N ASN A 70 10.27 20.22 8.72
CA ASN A 70 9.70 21.56 8.62
C ASN A 70 9.00 21.74 7.27
N SER A 71 8.38 22.90 7.01
CA SER A 71 7.61 23.15 5.78
C SER A 71 8.40 22.98 4.47
N ARG A 72 9.73 23.01 4.51
CA ARG A 72 10.61 22.95 3.34
C ARG A 72 11.51 21.72 3.31
N SER A 73 11.43 20.83 4.29
CA SER A 73 12.34 19.70 4.42
C SER A 73 11.69 18.51 5.12
N LEU A 74 11.98 17.30 4.64
CA LEU A 74 11.66 16.03 5.30
C LEU A 74 12.63 15.73 6.47
N GLY A 75 13.58 16.61 6.78
CA GLY A 75 14.51 16.45 7.88
C GLY A 75 15.29 15.13 7.80
N ARG A 76 15.34 14.39 8.90
CA ARG A 76 16.08 13.12 9.01
C ARG A 76 15.46 11.96 8.22
N ILE A 77 14.23 12.11 7.70
CA ILE A 77 13.59 11.12 6.83
C ILE A 77 14.33 11.01 5.49
N ALA A 78 14.92 12.11 5.03
CA ALA A 78 15.80 12.11 3.86
C ALA A 78 17.23 11.74 4.25
N ALA A 79 17.91 10.96 3.43
CA ALA A 79 19.34 10.65 3.58
C ALA A 79 20.24 11.76 2.97
N GLY A 80 19.65 12.63 2.15
CA GLY A 80 20.32 13.74 1.46
C GLY A 80 19.30 14.80 1.03
N LYS A 81 19.71 15.67 0.12
CA LYS A 81 18.80 16.70 -0.43
C LYS A 81 17.73 16.04 -1.29
N ILE A 82 16.45 16.30 -0.97
CA ILE A 82 15.28 15.90 -1.75
C ILE A 82 14.58 17.21 -2.17
N GLU A 83 14.23 17.32 -3.45
CA GLU A 83 13.44 18.42 -3.97
C GLU A 83 11.96 18.19 -3.70
N LEU A 84 11.30 19.21 -3.15
CA LEU A 84 9.89 19.17 -2.82
C LEU A 84 9.11 20.07 -3.77
N ALA A 85 8.10 19.51 -4.44
CA ALA A 85 7.18 20.26 -5.29
C ALA A 85 6.09 21.00 -4.47
N ARG A 86 5.95 20.69 -3.19
CA ARG A 86 5.03 21.32 -2.24
C ARG A 86 5.64 21.42 -0.85
N GLN A 87 5.16 22.37 -0.06
CA GLN A 87 5.47 22.42 1.37
C GLN A 87 5.01 21.12 2.06
N VAL A 88 5.78 20.71 3.07
CA VAL A 88 5.41 19.58 3.92
C VAL A 88 4.28 20.01 4.85
N VAL A 89 3.20 19.27 4.84
CA VAL A 89 2.12 19.38 5.82
C VAL A 89 2.25 18.23 6.80
N ALA A 90 2.32 18.54 8.08
CA ALA A 90 2.50 17.54 9.14
C ALA A 90 1.54 17.84 10.30
N ASP A 91 0.58 16.96 10.50
CA ASP A 91 -0.43 17.05 11.54
C ASP A 91 -0.52 15.74 12.36
N ARG A 92 -1.60 15.56 13.13
CA ARG A 92 -1.81 14.33 13.90
C ARG A 92 -2.17 13.10 13.04
N TYR A 93 -2.54 13.30 11.79
CA TYR A 93 -3.00 12.25 10.89
C TYR A 93 -1.89 11.73 9.98
N GLY A 94 -0.92 12.59 9.64
CA GLY A 94 0.16 12.19 8.75
C GLY A 94 1.09 13.33 8.36
N ILE A 95 2.12 12.97 7.61
CA ILE A 95 3.10 13.85 6.97
C ILE A 95 2.89 13.71 5.47
N ARG A 96 2.67 14.82 4.75
CA ARG A 96 2.31 14.81 3.33
C ARG A 96 3.05 15.87 2.57
N THR A 97 3.55 15.50 1.40
CA THR A 97 4.16 16.42 0.43
C THR A 97 4.15 15.79 -0.97
N PHE A 98 4.76 16.46 -1.93
CA PHE A 98 5.13 15.91 -3.23
C PHE A 98 6.64 16.07 -3.41
N ILE A 99 7.31 14.97 -3.76
CA ILE A 99 8.72 14.94 -4.12
C ILE A 99 8.83 15.15 -5.63
N GLU A 100 9.77 16.00 -6.06
CA GLU A 100 10.02 16.26 -7.47
C GLU A 100 11.30 15.54 -7.92
N VAL A 101 11.17 14.74 -8.99
CA VAL A 101 12.28 14.04 -9.64
C VAL A 101 12.03 14.07 -11.16
N ASP A 102 13.00 14.59 -11.92
CA ASP A 102 12.92 14.67 -13.39
C ASP A 102 11.59 15.30 -13.86
N GLN A 103 11.17 16.40 -13.24
CA GLN A 103 9.91 17.11 -13.48
C GLN A 103 8.63 16.32 -13.16
N GLN A 104 8.76 15.13 -12.58
CA GLN A 104 7.63 14.33 -12.08
C GLN A 104 7.38 14.62 -10.61
N LYS A 105 6.11 14.81 -10.26
CA LYS A 105 5.67 15.03 -8.89
C LYS A 105 5.09 13.75 -8.32
N ILE A 106 5.81 13.14 -7.40
CA ILE A 106 5.42 11.90 -6.73
C ILE A 106 4.85 12.22 -5.36
N LYS A 107 3.63 11.76 -5.10
CA LYS A 107 3.01 11.90 -3.78
C LYS A 107 3.84 11.13 -2.75
N PHE A 108 4.17 11.80 -1.64
CA PHE A 108 4.80 11.21 -0.48
C PHE A 108 3.91 11.42 0.75
N GLU A 109 3.59 10.33 1.43
CA GLU A 109 2.75 10.36 2.62
C GLU A 109 3.29 9.38 3.68
N ILE A 110 3.32 9.83 4.94
CA ILE A 110 3.43 8.95 6.11
C ILE A 110 2.13 9.06 6.86
N VAL A 111 1.37 7.98 6.91
CA VAL A 111 0.13 7.89 7.68
C VAL A 111 0.45 7.54 9.12
N ASN A 112 -0.11 8.30 10.07
CA ASN A 112 -0.15 7.90 11.48
C ASN A 112 -1.27 6.88 11.65
N GLU A 113 -0.94 5.58 11.49
CA GLU A 113 -1.93 4.50 11.52
C GLU A 113 -2.38 4.24 12.95
N GLY A 114 -3.66 4.44 13.20
CA GLY A 114 -4.25 4.29 14.52
C GLY A 114 -5.35 3.23 14.62
N ARG A 115 -5.66 2.54 13.51
CA ARG A 115 -6.72 1.51 13.47
C ARG A 115 -6.18 0.13 13.81
N ILE A 116 -4.93 -0.14 13.41
CA ILE A 116 -4.25 -1.42 13.59
C ILE A 116 -2.76 -1.20 13.89
N ASP A 117 -2.15 -2.15 14.57
CA ASP A 117 -0.70 -2.22 14.68
C ASP A 117 -0.11 -2.87 13.43
N VAL A 118 0.80 -2.17 12.77
CA VAL A 118 1.46 -2.68 11.57
C VAL A 118 2.86 -3.17 11.88
N SER A 119 3.29 -4.21 11.18
CA SER A 119 4.60 -4.81 11.28
C SER A 119 5.34 -4.77 9.94
N GLY A 120 6.66 -4.85 10.01
CA GLY A 120 7.49 -4.85 8.82
C GLY A 120 8.98 -4.94 9.16
N GLY A 121 9.82 -4.75 8.16
CA GLY A 121 11.26 -4.81 8.34
C GLY A 121 12.04 -4.40 7.10
N ALA A 122 13.37 -4.43 7.24
CA ALA A 122 14.28 -4.08 6.16
C ALA A 122 14.08 -4.98 4.93
N ARG A 123 14.12 -4.37 3.76
CA ARG A 123 14.16 -5.05 2.45
C ARG A 123 15.35 -4.49 1.69
N SER A 124 16.35 -5.33 1.46
CA SER A 124 17.62 -4.93 0.84
C SER A 124 17.43 -4.31 -0.54
N GLU A 125 16.48 -4.82 -1.30
CA GLU A 125 16.14 -4.37 -2.65
C GLU A 125 15.54 -2.97 -2.70
N LEU A 126 14.83 -2.54 -1.65
CA LEU A 126 14.15 -1.24 -1.58
C LEU A 126 14.89 -0.19 -0.72
N ARG A 127 15.90 -0.61 0.07
CA ARG A 127 16.69 0.24 0.97
C ARG A 127 15.90 0.98 2.06
N VAL A 128 14.62 0.67 2.21
CA VAL A 128 13.75 1.16 3.27
C VAL A 128 13.02 -0.01 3.92
N PRO A 129 12.63 0.12 5.19
CA PRO A 129 11.78 -0.89 5.82
C PRO A 129 10.41 -0.89 5.16
N CYS A 130 9.87 -2.08 4.94
CA CYS A 130 8.59 -2.30 4.26
C CYS A 130 7.62 -3.03 5.18
N LEU A 131 6.34 -2.78 5.02
CA LEU A 131 5.30 -3.60 5.64
C LEU A 131 5.50 -5.07 5.25
N ASP A 132 5.23 -5.97 6.20
CA ASP A 132 5.09 -7.38 5.89
C ASP A 132 3.81 -7.66 5.09
N GLU A 133 3.67 -8.89 4.61
CA GLU A 133 2.57 -9.30 3.74
C GLU A 133 1.22 -9.25 4.49
N ILE A 134 1.21 -9.57 5.78
CA ILE A 134 0.00 -9.55 6.63
C ILE A 134 -0.48 -8.10 6.81
N SER A 135 0.42 -7.18 7.19
CA SER A 135 0.10 -5.77 7.36
C SER A 135 -0.35 -5.12 6.04
N CYS A 136 0.30 -5.46 4.92
CA CYS A 136 -0.14 -5.02 3.60
C CYS A 136 -1.58 -5.48 3.28
N CYS A 137 -1.91 -6.76 3.57
CA CYS A 137 -3.25 -7.29 3.39
C CYS A 137 -4.26 -6.55 4.29
N ALA A 138 -3.93 -6.34 5.56
CA ALA A 138 -4.80 -5.64 6.49
C ALA A 138 -5.15 -4.24 6.02
N GLU A 139 -4.15 -3.45 5.63
CA GLU A 139 -4.34 -2.10 5.08
C GLU A 139 -5.20 -2.10 3.82
N LYS A 140 -5.06 -3.09 2.95
CA LYS A 140 -5.88 -3.21 1.75
C LYS A 140 -7.32 -3.62 2.04
N PHE A 141 -7.53 -4.45 3.03
CA PHE A 141 -8.88 -4.78 3.51
C PHE A 141 -9.58 -3.55 4.10
N LEU A 142 -8.90 -2.77 4.96
CA LEU A 142 -9.43 -1.54 5.53
C LEU A 142 -9.75 -0.51 4.43
N ALA A 143 -8.79 -0.26 3.54
CA ALA A 143 -8.98 0.66 2.42
C ALA A 143 -10.12 0.23 1.49
N ASN A 144 -10.29 -1.07 1.24
CA ASN A 144 -11.41 -1.58 0.46
C ASN A 144 -12.74 -1.39 1.21
N ALA A 145 -12.79 -1.63 2.52
CA ALA A 145 -14.01 -1.41 3.30
C ALA A 145 -14.45 0.06 3.30
N ASP A 146 -13.48 0.99 3.39
CA ASP A 146 -13.76 2.43 3.37
C ASP A 146 -14.36 2.93 2.03
N ARG A 147 -14.02 2.26 0.90
CA ARG A 147 -14.32 2.83 -0.44
C ARG A 147 -14.78 1.85 -1.51
N CYS A 148 -15.20 0.63 -1.14
CA CYS A 148 -15.65 -0.40 -2.10
C CYS A 148 -16.86 0.04 -2.96
N ASN A 149 -17.65 1.01 -2.47
CA ASN A 149 -18.80 1.56 -3.18
C ASN A 149 -18.45 2.77 -4.06
N ASP A 150 -17.26 3.34 -3.92
CA ASP A 150 -16.82 4.49 -4.71
C ASP A 150 -16.06 4.03 -5.97
N GLU A 151 -16.71 4.09 -7.11
CA GLU A 151 -16.13 3.69 -8.40
C GLU A 151 -15.01 4.61 -8.90
N SER A 152 -14.84 5.80 -8.31
CA SER A 152 -13.74 6.70 -8.65
C SER A 152 -12.37 6.10 -8.29
N PHE A 153 -12.32 5.20 -7.31
CA PHE A 153 -11.12 4.44 -6.94
C PHE A 153 -10.86 3.22 -7.83
N LEU A 154 -11.72 2.95 -8.86
CA LEU A 154 -11.52 1.86 -9.83
C LEU A 154 -11.35 0.48 -9.17
N SER A 155 -11.95 0.25 -8.01
CA SER A 155 -11.82 -0.97 -7.20
C SER A 155 -10.37 -1.45 -7.02
N ARG A 156 -9.40 -0.51 -7.03
CA ARG A 156 -7.96 -0.84 -7.00
C ARG A 156 -7.56 -1.68 -5.79
N ASP A 157 -8.25 -1.51 -4.65
CA ASP A 157 -7.93 -2.27 -3.44
C ASP A 157 -8.38 -3.73 -3.54
N ALA A 158 -9.53 -4.01 -4.15
CA ALA A 158 -9.96 -5.37 -4.45
C ALA A 158 -9.06 -6.05 -5.50
N ILE A 159 -8.57 -5.28 -6.48
CA ILE A 159 -7.57 -5.75 -7.45
C ILE A 159 -6.28 -6.12 -6.73
N ASP A 160 -5.77 -5.25 -5.85
CA ASP A 160 -4.58 -5.51 -5.05
C ASP A 160 -4.76 -6.76 -4.18
N LEU A 161 -5.88 -6.88 -3.46
CA LEU A 161 -6.22 -8.08 -2.66
C LEU A 161 -6.20 -9.36 -3.48
N ALA A 162 -6.70 -9.33 -4.72
CA ALA A 162 -6.69 -10.49 -5.60
C ALA A 162 -5.26 -10.92 -5.98
N TYR A 163 -4.39 -9.96 -6.32
CA TYR A 163 -2.98 -10.27 -6.60
C TYR A 163 -2.22 -10.72 -5.35
N MET A 164 -2.49 -10.14 -4.19
CA MET A 164 -1.90 -10.55 -2.92
C MET A 164 -2.29 -11.97 -2.53
N LEU A 165 -3.56 -12.33 -2.72
CA LEU A 165 -4.03 -13.69 -2.48
C LEU A 165 -3.32 -14.72 -3.37
N GLU A 166 -3.14 -14.42 -4.64
CA GLU A 166 -2.45 -15.30 -5.59
C GLU A 166 -0.92 -15.32 -5.39
N GLY A 167 -0.32 -14.18 -5.05
CA GLY A 167 1.13 -14.04 -4.93
C GLY A 167 1.69 -14.38 -3.55
N TRP A 168 0.98 -14.02 -2.47
CA TRP A 168 1.42 -14.24 -1.09
C TRP A 168 0.65 -15.35 -0.37
N GLY A 169 -0.41 -15.86 -0.98
CA GLY A 169 -1.16 -17.02 -0.50
C GLY A 169 -2.21 -16.72 0.56
N MET A 170 -3.04 -17.72 0.80
CA MET A 170 -4.21 -17.64 1.68
C MET A 170 -3.85 -17.33 3.15
N ALA A 171 -2.71 -17.80 3.63
CA ALA A 171 -2.30 -17.60 5.03
C ALA A 171 -2.09 -16.11 5.33
N ASN A 172 -1.33 -15.39 4.51
CA ASN A 172 -1.11 -13.95 4.63
C ASN A 172 -2.39 -13.15 4.40
N PHE A 173 -3.18 -13.54 3.41
CA PHE A 173 -4.48 -12.93 3.12
C PHE A 173 -5.43 -13.01 4.32
N LEU A 174 -5.60 -14.19 4.92
CA LEU A 174 -6.45 -14.36 6.10
C LEU A 174 -5.86 -13.72 7.34
N GLY A 175 -4.53 -13.73 7.51
CA GLY A 175 -3.84 -13.04 8.59
C GLY A 175 -4.17 -11.54 8.58
N GLY A 176 -4.01 -10.89 7.43
CA GLY A 176 -4.38 -9.48 7.25
C GLY A 176 -5.88 -9.24 7.40
N GLY A 177 -6.71 -10.13 6.86
CA GLY A 177 -8.16 -10.05 7.04
C GLY A 177 -8.59 -10.08 8.50
N ARG A 178 -7.98 -10.93 9.35
CA ARG A 178 -8.25 -10.97 10.79
C ARG A 178 -7.83 -9.69 11.50
N LEU A 179 -6.66 -9.16 11.15
CA LEU A 179 -6.17 -7.90 11.71
C LEU A 179 -7.11 -6.74 11.35
N ALA A 180 -7.55 -6.66 10.10
CA ALA A 180 -8.53 -5.66 9.66
C ALA A 180 -9.92 -5.87 10.30
N HIS A 181 -10.36 -7.13 10.45
CA HIS A 181 -11.63 -7.46 11.08
C HIS A 181 -11.69 -7.02 12.56
N ALA A 182 -10.57 -7.08 13.28
CA ALA A 182 -10.51 -6.57 14.65
C ALA A 182 -10.84 -5.07 14.73
N ALA A 183 -10.55 -4.29 13.67
CA ALA A 183 -10.83 -2.86 13.62
C ALA A 183 -12.23 -2.54 13.03
N TYR A 184 -12.66 -3.24 11.98
CA TYR A 184 -13.86 -2.88 11.19
C TYR A 184 -14.97 -3.95 11.19
N GLY A 185 -14.76 -5.07 11.85
CA GLY A 185 -15.74 -6.16 11.93
C GLY A 185 -16.06 -6.78 10.57
N ASP A 186 -17.29 -7.24 10.44
CA ASP A 186 -17.77 -8.00 9.26
C ASP A 186 -17.76 -7.19 7.94
N ALA A 187 -17.69 -5.88 8.02
CA ALA A 187 -17.60 -5.02 6.84
C ALA A 187 -16.38 -5.36 5.96
N VAL A 188 -15.27 -5.77 6.57
CA VAL A 188 -14.03 -6.17 5.88
C VAL A 188 -14.28 -7.28 4.88
N GLU A 189 -14.90 -8.37 5.32
CA GLU A 189 -15.18 -9.54 4.49
C GLU A 189 -16.29 -9.25 3.47
N THR A 190 -17.37 -8.58 3.91
CA THR A 190 -18.51 -8.22 3.07
C THR A 190 -18.07 -7.36 1.90
N CYS A 191 -17.38 -6.25 2.17
CA CYS A 191 -16.91 -5.33 1.13
C CYS A 191 -15.89 -5.98 0.17
N ALA A 192 -15.01 -6.87 0.67
CA ALA A 192 -14.08 -7.57 -0.20
C ALA A 192 -14.81 -8.50 -1.19
N ARG A 193 -15.82 -9.26 -0.72
CA ARG A 193 -16.64 -10.13 -1.57
C ARG A 193 -17.46 -9.34 -2.57
N GLU A 194 -18.10 -8.26 -2.14
CA GLU A 194 -18.93 -7.40 -3.00
C GLU A 194 -18.09 -6.74 -4.10
N ALA A 195 -16.94 -6.18 -3.75
CA ALA A 195 -16.03 -5.59 -4.74
C ALA A 195 -15.52 -6.62 -5.75
N ALA A 196 -15.19 -7.84 -5.30
CA ALA A 196 -14.77 -8.91 -6.19
C ALA A 196 -15.92 -9.36 -7.12
N ARG A 197 -17.15 -9.53 -6.62
CA ARG A 197 -18.32 -9.85 -7.43
C ARG A 197 -18.61 -8.76 -8.45
N LYS A 198 -18.62 -7.49 -8.05
CA LYS A 198 -18.80 -6.35 -8.94
C LYS A 198 -17.85 -6.39 -10.12
N LEU A 199 -16.56 -6.66 -9.88
CA LEU A 199 -15.55 -6.78 -10.93
C LEU A 199 -15.79 -8.01 -11.84
N ILE A 200 -16.29 -9.13 -11.32
CA ILE A 200 -16.58 -10.34 -12.12
C ILE A 200 -17.83 -10.14 -12.98
N GLU A 201 -18.89 -9.57 -12.42
CA GLU A 201 -20.21 -9.49 -13.05
C GLU A 201 -20.31 -8.33 -14.05
N ARG A 202 -19.68 -7.19 -13.76
CA ARG A 202 -19.75 -5.98 -14.58
C ARG A 202 -18.55 -5.88 -15.54
N LYS A 203 -18.63 -6.56 -16.67
CA LYS A 203 -17.53 -6.68 -17.65
C LYS A 203 -16.98 -5.35 -18.14
N ASP A 204 -17.84 -4.35 -18.38
CA ASP A 204 -17.40 -3.03 -18.85
C ASP A 204 -16.68 -2.26 -17.74
N TYR A 205 -17.14 -2.38 -16.50
CA TYR A 205 -16.44 -1.81 -15.35
C TYR A 205 -15.10 -2.48 -15.10
N PHE A 206 -15.03 -3.82 -15.20
CA PHE A 206 -13.77 -4.56 -15.13
C PHE A 206 -12.77 -4.07 -16.17
N ARG A 207 -13.20 -3.95 -17.44
CA ARG A 207 -12.36 -3.44 -18.53
C ARG A 207 -11.87 -2.04 -18.22
N LYS A 208 -12.76 -1.12 -17.83
CA LYS A 208 -12.40 0.24 -17.41
C LYS A 208 -11.33 0.23 -16.31
N CYS A 209 -11.47 -0.60 -15.27
CA CYS A 209 -10.49 -0.69 -14.18
C CYS A 209 -9.13 -1.21 -14.69
N VAL A 210 -9.13 -2.28 -15.48
CA VAL A 210 -7.91 -2.88 -16.05
C VAL A 210 -7.15 -1.89 -16.90
N ASP A 211 -7.83 -1.18 -17.81
CA ASP A 211 -7.21 -0.24 -18.72
C ASP A 211 -6.68 1.00 -18.00
N SER A 212 -7.50 1.59 -17.11
CA SER A 212 -7.11 2.80 -16.37
C SER A 212 -5.95 2.57 -15.41
N LEU A 213 -5.88 1.41 -14.79
CA LEU A 213 -4.79 1.04 -13.87
C LEU A 213 -3.62 0.35 -14.57
N ARG A 214 -3.70 0.16 -15.90
CA ARG A 214 -2.72 -0.56 -16.72
C ARG A 214 -2.37 -1.93 -16.16
N VAL A 215 -3.41 -2.69 -15.78
CA VAL A 215 -3.26 -4.01 -15.18
C VAL A 215 -2.78 -5.01 -16.23
N THR A 216 -1.80 -5.81 -15.85
CA THR A 216 -1.28 -6.94 -16.64
C THR A 216 -1.67 -8.27 -16.00
N LYS A 217 -1.48 -9.39 -16.69
CA LYS A 217 -1.75 -10.75 -16.17
C LYS A 217 -3.18 -10.90 -15.63
N THR A 218 -4.16 -10.47 -16.41
CA THR A 218 -5.58 -10.47 -16.04
C THR A 218 -6.12 -11.86 -15.65
N ALA A 219 -5.51 -12.95 -16.13
CA ALA A 219 -5.85 -14.30 -15.69
C ALA A 219 -5.63 -14.51 -14.19
N THR A 220 -4.49 -14.02 -13.66
CA THR A 220 -4.20 -14.04 -12.20
C THR A 220 -5.22 -13.20 -11.43
N LEU A 221 -5.56 -11.99 -11.94
CA LEU A 221 -6.59 -11.16 -11.33
C LEU A 221 -7.93 -11.89 -11.23
N ILE A 222 -8.38 -12.49 -12.33
CA ILE A 222 -9.67 -13.21 -12.37
C ILE A 222 -9.67 -14.41 -11.40
N ALA A 223 -8.56 -15.15 -11.32
CA ALA A 223 -8.43 -16.26 -10.38
C ALA A 223 -8.57 -15.76 -8.92
N GLY A 224 -7.83 -14.73 -8.53
CA GLY A 224 -7.91 -14.13 -7.20
C GLY A 224 -9.30 -13.59 -6.88
N LEU A 225 -9.92 -12.84 -7.80
CA LEU A 225 -11.30 -12.33 -7.62
C LEU A 225 -12.31 -13.45 -7.40
N LYS A 226 -12.24 -14.55 -8.17
CA LYS A 226 -13.12 -15.71 -7.99
C LYS A 226 -12.96 -16.35 -6.60
N ARG A 227 -11.71 -16.45 -6.12
CA ARG A 227 -11.43 -16.98 -4.77
C ARG A 227 -11.97 -16.05 -3.69
N ILE A 228 -11.82 -14.72 -3.84
CA ILE A 228 -12.36 -13.74 -2.89
C ILE A 228 -13.90 -13.77 -2.89
N ALA A 229 -14.55 -13.87 -4.06
CA ALA A 229 -16.00 -13.93 -4.18
C ALA A 229 -16.61 -15.23 -3.60
N ALA A 230 -15.83 -16.30 -3.50
CA ALA A 230 -16.29 -17.59 -2.98
C ALA A 230 -16.60 -17.55 -1.47
N ARG A 231 -17.47 -18.46 -1.00
CA ARG A 231 -17.91 -18.53 0.41
C ARG A 231 -16.95 -19.29 1.34
N GLY A 232 -15.88 -19.87 0.83
CA GLY A 232 -15.00 -20.82 1.55
C GLY A 232 -13.93 -20.21 2.45
N TRP A 233 -13.94 -18.91 2.75
CA TRP A 233 -12.98 -18.25 3.64
C TRP A 233 -13.68 -17.29 4.60
N SER A 234 -13.05 -17.02 5.75
CA SER A 234 -13.54 -16.02 6.70
C SER A 234 -12.39 -15.38 7.46
N CYS A 235 -12.54 -14.08 7.73
CA CYS A 235 -11.65 -13.31 8.59
C CYS A 235 -11.90 -13.53 10.09
N LYS A 236 -13.00 -14.19 10.45
CA LYS A 236 -13.32 -14.50 11.86
C LYS A 236 -12.35 -15.56 12.41
N LEU A 237 -11.95 -15.39 13.65
CA LEU A 237 -11.29 -16.49 14.37
C LEU A 237 -12.31 -17.62 14.56
N PRO A 238 -11.88 -18.89 14.46
CA PRO A 238 -12.75 -19.99 14.84
C PRO A 238 -13.20 -19.81 16.31
N PRO A 239 -14.44 -20.19 16.67
CA PRO A 239 -14.86 -20.17 18.05
C PRO A 239 -13.89 -21.01 18.89
N ARG A 240 -13.55 -20.51 20.09
CA ARG A 240 -12.70 -21.23 21.05
C ARG A 240 -13.43 -22.44 21.61
#